data_1bca08607eb07e366fed46ea78f2fc32
#
_entry.id   1bca08607eb07e366fed46ea78f2fc32
#
_cell.length_a   1.000
_cell.length_b   1.000
_cell.length_c   1.000
_cell.angle_alpha   90.00
_cell.angle_beta   90.00
_cell.angle_gamma   90.00
#
_symmetry.space_group_name_H-M   'P 1'
#
loop_
_entity.id
_entity.type
_entity.pdbx_description
1 polymer ?
#
loop_
_entity_poly.entity_id
_entity_poly.type
_entity_poly.pdbx_seq_one_letter_code
_entity_poly.pdbx_strand_id
1 'polypeptide(L)' 'MPPKHQPVDLPRLKRRLSTRLLTLPGVSGVGISKGKLAVYLVTDGRRVRQEIARLVANEAPGVEVAFVVTGRFEKQ' A
#
# COMPACT_ATOMS: atom_id res chain seq x y z
N MET A 1 -1.67 -25.54 -16.61
CA MET A 1 -0.88 -24.41 -16.99
C MET A 1 -1.22 -23.20 -16.16
N PRO A 2 -0.25 -22.59 -15.63
CA PRO A 2 -0.55 -21.45 -14.82
C PRO A 2 -1.03 -20.31 -15.70
N PRO A 3 -1.87 -19.48 -15.18
CA PRO A 3 -2.34 -18.34 -15.92
C PRO A 3 -1.18 -17.44 -16.25
N LYS A 4 -1.30 -16.75 -17.33
CA LYS A 4 -0.28 -15.87 -17.72
C LYS A 4 0.01 -14.88 -16.69
N HIS A 5 -0.99 -14.41 -16.04
CA HIS A 5 -0.72 -13.61 -14.91
C HIS A 5 -1.26 -14.30 -13.74
N GLN A 6 -0.37 -14.73 -12.92
CA GLN A 6 -0.76 -15.26 -11.68
C GLN A 6 -1.35 -14.19 -10.85
N PRO A 7 -2.48 -14.45 -10.25
CA PRO A 7 -3.04 -13.46 -9.35
C PRO A 7 -2.05 -13.24 -8.22
N VAL A 8 -1.81 -12.00 -7.93
CA VAL A 8 -0.97 -11.66 -6.83
C VAL A 8 -1.70 -11.99 -5.55
N ASP A 9 -0.99 -12.65 -4.64
CA ASP A 9 -1.56 -12.95 -3.34
C ASP A 9 -1.52 -11.69 -2.51
N LEU A 10 -2.56 -10.89 -2.61
CA LEU A 10 -2.61 -9.61 -1.95
C LEU A 10 -2.52 -9.69 -0.43
N PRO A 11 -3.19 -10.64 0.21
CA PRO A 11 -3.04 -10.74 1.66
C PRO A 11 -1.60 -11.02 2.09
N ARG A 12 -0.92 -11.85 1.33
CA ARG A 12 0.47 -12.15 1.66
C ARG A 12 1.35 -10.94 1.37
N LEU A 13 1.11 -10.29 0.26
CA LEU A 13 1.86 -9.10 -0.10
C LEU A 13 1.64 -8.00 0.92
N LYS A 14 0.40 -7.82 1.33
CA LYS A 14 0.08 -6.84 2.34
C LYS A 14 0.85 -7.11 3.63
N ARG A 15 0.91 -8.36 4.02
CA ARG A 15 1.61 -8.73 5.25
C ARG A 15 3.10 -8.42 5.13
N ARG A 16 3.68 -8.74 3.98
CA ARG A 16 5.09 -8.48 3.78
C ARG A 16 5.40 -7.00 3.74
N LEU A 17 4.56 -6.26 3.04
CA LEU A 17 4.84 -4.85 2.84
C LEU A 17 4.43 -3.98 4.01
N SER A 18 3.42 -4.39 4.77
CA SER A 18 2.95 -3.51 5.82
C SER A 18 4.01 -3.22 6.84
N THR A 19 4.87 -4.18 7.12
CA THR A 19 5.96 -3.94 8.05
C THR A 19 6.85 -2.80 7.58
N ARG A 20 7.13 -2.78 6.29
CA ARG A 20 7.98 -1.73 5.74
C ARG A 20 7.23 -0.43 5.55
N LEU A 21 5.99 -0.53 5.06
CA LEU A 21 5.23 0.67 4.80
C LEU A 21 4.89 1.42 6.07
N LEU A 22 4.63 0.69 7.13
CA LEU A 22 4.27 1.34 8.38
C LEU A 22 5.43 2.03 9.04
N THR A 23 6.66 1.78 8.59
CA THR A 23 7.79 2.52 9.10
C THR A 23 7.92 3.89 8.44
N LEU A 24 7.20 4.11 7.34
CA LEU A 24 7.28 5.39 6.67
C LEU A 24 6.43 6.41 7.40
N PRO A 25 6.94 7.64 7.52
CA PRO A 25 6.16 8.67 8.20
C PRO A 25 4.91 8.98 7.39
N GLY A 26 3.80 9.11 8.07
CA GLY A 26 2.56 9.45 7.42
C GLY A 26 1.70 8.27 7.00
N VAL A 27 2.22 7.05 7.08
CA VAL A 27 1.43 5.88 6.75
C VAL A 27 0.73 5.41 8.00
N SER A 28 -0.59 5.33 7.95
CA SER A 28 -1.37 4.92 9.11
C SER A 28 -1.85 3.49 8.98
N GLY A 29 -1.87 2.93 7.79
CA GLY A 29 -2.32 1.56 7.64
C GLY A 29 -2.20 1.07 6.23
N VAL A 30 -2.37 -0.22 6.05
CA VAL A 30 -2.32 -0.86 4.75
C VAL A 30 -3.46 -1.84 4.69
N GLY A 31 -4.15 -1.86 3.56
CA GLY A 31 -5.26 -2.76 3.38
C GLY A 31 -5.36 -3.23 1.95
N ILE A 32 -6.46 -3.89 1.64
CA ILE A 32 -6.73 -4.36 0.30
C ILE A 32 -8.11 -3.86 -0.07
N SER A 33 -8.22 -3.29 -1.26
CA SER A 33 -9.49 -2.79 -1.71
C SER A 33 -9.62 -3.03 -3.19
N LYS A 34 -10.65 -3.76 -3.59
CA LYS A 34 -10.96 -3.99 -4.99
C LYS A 34 -9.77 -4.49 -5.79
N GLY A 35 -9.03 -5.43 -5.23
CA GLY A 35 -7.90 -5.99 -5.92
C GLY A 35 -6.67 -5.12 -5.96
N LYS A 36 -6.67 -4.03 -5.21
CA LYS A 36 -5.52 -3.14 -5.14
C LYS A 36 -5.01 -3.06 -3.72
N LEU A 37 -3.76 -2.71 -3.62
CA LEU A 37 -3.19 -2.49 -2.31
C LEU A 37 -3.54 -1.08 -1.88
N ALA A 38 -4.24 -0.96 -0.77
CA ALA A 38 -4.66 0.35 -0.28
C ALA A 38 -3.73 0.79 0.82
N VAL A 39 -3.19 1.98 0.69
CA VAL A 39 -2.30 2.53 1.70
C VAL A 39 -2.97 3.76 2.27
N TYR A 40 -3.15 3.73 3.59
CA TYR A 40 -3.84 4.81 4.27
C TYR A 40 -2.82 5.78 4.82
N LEU A 41 -3.00 7.04 4.48
CA LEU A 41 -2.06 8.09 4.84
C LEU A 41 -2.71 9.06 5.80
N VAL A 42 -1.95 9.51 6.76
CA VAL A 42 -2.41 10.55 7.66
C VAL A 42 -2.45 11.87 6.93
N THR A 43 -1.39 12.14 6.18
CA THR A 43 -1.34 13.35 5.40
C THR A 43 -0.93 12.98 3.99
N ASP A 44 -1.33 13.83 3.05
CA ASP A 44 -1.03 13.58 1.65
C ASP A 44 0.32 14.19 1.33
N GLY A 45 1.33 13.36 1.26
CA GLY A 45 2.67 13.81 0.96
C GLY A 45 3.18 13.18 -0.32
N ARG A 46 3.67 13.99 -1.22
CA ARG A 46 4.17 13.49 -2.49
C ARG A 46 5.34 12.55 -2.28
N ARG A 47 6.25 12.91 -1.39
CA ARG A 47 7.42 12.10 -1.13
C ARG A 47 7.03 10.73 -0.60
N VAL A 48 6.08 10.69 0.32
CA VAL A 48 5.64 9.44 0.88
C VAL A 48 5.02 8.58 -0.18
N ARG A 49 4.21 9.18 -1.05
CA ARG A 49 3.60 8.44 -2.13
C ARG A 49 4.64 7.83 -3.05
N GLN A 50 5.67 8.59 -3.37
CA GLN A 50 6.71 8.08 -4.23
C GLN A 50 7.47 6.94 -3.59
N GLU A 51 7.74 7.06 -2.31
CA GLU A 51 8.42 6.00 -1.59
C GLU A 51 7.59 4.73 -1.58
N ILE A 52 6.31 4.87 -1.33
CA ILE A 52 5.42 3.73 -1.30
C ILE A 52 5.35 3.08 -2.67
N ALA A 53 5.17 3.90 -3.70
CA ALA A 53 5.06 3.39 -5.05
C ALA A 53 6.32 2.63 -5.45
N ARG A 54 7.47 3.16 -5.08
CA ARG A 54 8.73 2.52 -5.39
C ARG A 54 8.87 1.20 -4.66
N LEU A 55 8.50 1.18 -3.40
CA LEU A 55 8.58 -0.03 -2.60
C LEU A 55 7.69 -1.12 -3.18
N VAL A 56 6.46 -0.76 -3.51
CA VAL A 56 5.54 -1.73 -4.04
C VAL A 56 5.99 -2.20 -5.42
N ALA A 57 6.49 -1.30 -6.23
CA ALA A 57 6.94 -1.67 -7.56
C ALA A 57 8.11 -2.64 -7.49
N ASN A 58 8.96 -2.49 -6.50
CA ASN A 58 10.08 -3.40 -6.34
C ASN A 58 9.62 -4.78 -5.89
N GLU A 59 8.65 -4.81 -4.98
CA GLU A 59 8.20 -6.08 -4.45
C GLU A 59 7.23 -6.78 -5.38
N ALA A 60 6.36 -6.02 -6.00
CA ALA A 60 5.33 -6.61 -6.82
C ALA A 60 4.97 -5.68 -7.97
N PRO A 61 5.78 -5.68 -9.01
CA PRO A 61 5.47 -4.87 -10.18
C PRO A 61 4.14 -5.32 -10.77
N GLY A 62 3.31 -4.41 -11.11
CA GLY A 62 2.03 -4.72 -11.67
C GLY A 62 0.88 -4.64 -10.69
N VAL A 63 1.18 -4.50 -9.41
CA VAL A 63 0.14 -4.31 -8.43
C VAL A 63 -0.20 -2.83 -8.34
N GLU A 64 -1.46 -2.53 -8.39
CA GLU A 64 -1.90 -1.16 -8.26
C GLU A 64 -1.98 -0.77 -6.81
N VAL A 65 -1.64 0.48 -6.55
CA VAL A 65 -1.69 1.01 -5.20
C VAL A 65 -2.66 2.15 -5.18
N ALA A 66 -3.57 2.11 -4.24
CA ALA A 66 -4.52 3.19 -4.02
C ALA A 66 -4.12 3.91 -2.76
N PHE A 67 -4.04 5.22 -2.83
CA PHE A 67 -3.71 6.01 -1.66
C PHE A 67 -4.99 6.61 -1.11
N VAL A 68 -5.20 6.39 0.18
CA VAL A 68 -6.37 6.92 0.85
C VAL A 68 -5.88 7.83 1.96
N VAL A 69 -6.18 9.10 1.85
CA VAL A 69 -5.78 10.05 2.89
C VAL A 69 -6.89 10.09 3.91
N THR A 70 -6.63 9.54 5.07
CA THR A 70 -7.63 9.50 6.11
C THR A 70 -7.57 10.69 7.04
N GLY A 71 -6.46 11.40 7.02
CA GLY A 71 -6.30 12.51 7.92
C GLY A 71 -6.04 12.02 9.31
N ARG A 72 -6.04 12.95 10.24
CA ARG A 72 -5.85 12.60 11.62
C ARG A 72 -7.14 12.15 12.19
N PHE A 73 -7.08 11.09 12.94
CA PHE A 73 -8.23 10.67 13.69
C PHE A 73 -8.22 11.41 14.98
N GLU A 74 -9.03 12.44 15.04
CA GLU A 74 -9.08 13.20 16.25
C GLU A 74 -10.30 12.85 17.00
N LYS A 75 -10.15 12.65 18.26
CA LYS A 75 -11.27 12.42 19.06
C LYS A 75 -11.97 13.69 19.24
N GLN A 76 -13.17 13.72 18.94
CA GLN A 76 -13.94 14.95 19.09
C GLN A 76 -14.70 14.92 20.37
#